data_34fcddc3f288e062f5f0f490027291cd
#
_entry.id   34fcddc3f288e062f5f0f490027291cd
#
_cell.length_a   1.000
_cell.length_b   1.000
_cell.length_c   1.000
_cell.angle_alpha   90.00
_cell.angle_beta   90.00
_cell.angle_gamma   90.00
#
_symmetry.space_group_name_H-M   'P 1'
#
loop_
_entity.id
_entity.type
_entity.pdbx_description
1 polymer ?
#
loop_
_entity_poly.entity_id
_entity_poly.type
_entity_poly.pdbx_seq_one_letter_code
_entity_poly.pdbx_strand_id
1 'polypeptide(L)' 'MTKTEFLTEFSRYNEQIESALAAQNFDRVVNLDLARRSMLHDFASTSAPEDDKHFFEA' A
#
# COMPACT_ATOMS: atom_id res chain seq x y z
N MET A 1 -2.83 -4.51 -12.45
CA MET A 1 -3.62 -4.34 -11.20
C MET A 1 -4.61 -3.20 -11.39
N THR A 2 -5.88 -3.44 -11.12
CA THR A 2 -6.89 -2.38 -11.18
C THR A 2 -6.82 -1.52 -9.91
N LYS A 3 -7.46 -0.35 -9.96
CA LYS A 3 -7.54 0.52 -8.79
C LYS A 3 -8.23 -0.19 -7.62
N THR A 4 -9.29 -0.95 -7.89
CA THR A 4 -9.99 -1.70 -6.85
C THR A 4 -9.09 -2.76 -6.23
N GLU A 5 -8.35 -3.50 -7.04
CA GLU A 5 -7.41 -4.49 -6.54
C GLU A 5 -6.30 -3.84 -5.71
N PHE A 6 -5.79 -2.71 -6.18
CA PHE A 6 -4.78 -1.95 -5.45
C PHE A 6 -5.29 -1.54 -4.06
N LEU A 7 -6.48 -0.96 -4.00
CA LEU A 7 -7.05 -0.51 -2.73
C LEU A 7 -7.30 -1.68 -1.78
N THR A 8 -7.74 -2.81 -2.31
CA THR A 8 -7.94 -4.02 -1.51
C THR A 8 -6.62 -4.50 -0.90
N GLU A 9 -5.57 -4.57 -1.69
CA GLU A 9 -4.25 -4.99 -1.20
C GLU A 9 -3.66 -3.98 -0.23
N PHE A 10 -3.82 -2.70 -0.52
CA PHE A 10 -3.33 -1.63 0.35
C PHE A 10 -4.01 -1.71 1.73
N SER A 11 -5.31 -1.89 1.74
CA SER A 11 -6.08 -2.05 2.97
C SER A 11 -5.63 -3.28 3.77
N ARG A 12 -5.32 -4.36 3.06
CA ARG A 12 -4.82 -5.59 3.67
C ARG A 12 -3.47 -5.36 4.37
N TYR A 13 -2.56 -4.63 3.75
CA TYR A 13 -1.30 -4.26 4.39
C TYR A 13 -1.53 -3.43 5.65
N ASN A 14 -2.46 -2.48 5.60
CA ASN A 14 -2.78 -1.66 6.75
C ASN A 14 -3.28 -2.50 7.93
N GLU A 15 -4.14 -3.47 7.66
CA GLU A 15 -4.64 -4.38 8.69
C GLU A 15 -3.51 -5.20 9.30
N GLN A 16 -2.61 -5.70 8.47
CA GLN A 16 -1.48 -6.49 8.94
C GLN A 16 -0.52 -5.65 9.77
N ILE A 17 -0.31 -4.40 9.37
CA ILE A 17 0.54 -3.48 10.13
C ILE A 17 -0.08 -3.21 11.51
N GLU A 18 -1.37 -2.96 11.59
CA GLU A 18 -2.05 -2.75 12.85
C GLU A 18 -1.93 -3.98 13.76
N SER A 19 -2.10 -5.17 13.19
CA SER A 19 -1.96 -6.41 13.92
C SER A 19 -0.54 -6.61 14.45
N ALA A 20 0.46 -6.30 13.62
CA ALA A 20 1.86 -6.40 14.01
C ALA A 20 2.19 -5.39 15.10
N LEU A 21 1.66 -4.18 15.04
CA LEU A 21 1.83 -3.18 16.08
C LEU A 21 1.23 -3.64 17.41
N ALA A 22 0.04 -4.21 17.37
CA ALA A 22 -0.62 -4.72 18.55
C ALA A 22 0.19 -5.86 19.20
N ALA A 23 0.88 -6.64 18.39
CA ALA A 23 1.76 -7.71 18.86
C ALA A 23 3.17 -7.23 19.20
N GLN A 24 3.45 -5.94 19.03
CA GLN A 24 4.78 -5.34 19.22
C GLN A 24 5.84 -5.97 18.33
N ASN A 25 5.43 -6.45 17.16
CA ASN A 25 6.33 -7.05 16.18
C ASN A 25 6.81 -5.97 15.22
N PHE A 26 7.74 -5.14 15.67
CA PHE A 26 8.17 -3.97 14.93
C PHE A 26 8.96 -4.28 13.66
N ASP A 27 9.70 -5.38 13.65
CA ASP A 27 10.40 -5.81 12.44
C ASP A 27 9.40 -6.12 11.31
N ARG A 28 8.30 -6.75 11.68
CA ARG A 28 7.24 -7.05 10.71
C ARG A 28 6.56 -5.76 10.23
N VAL A 29 6.36 -4.80 11.12
CA VAL A 29 5.80 -3.49 10.75
C VAL A 29 6.66 -2.82 9.70
N VAL A 30 7.97 -2.80 9.90
CA VAL A 30 8.90 -2.19 8.94
C VAL A 30 8.82 -2.91 7.60
N ASN A 31 8.85 -4.23 7.61
CA ASN A 31 8.78 -5.02 6.38
C ASN A 31 7.47 -4.80 5.63
N LEU A 32 6.36 -4.78 6.33
CA LEU A 32 5.05 -4.54 5.75
C LEU A 32 4.93 -3.12 5.19
N ASP A 33 5.48 -2.14 5.89
CA ASP A 33 5.47 -0.76 5.44
C ASP A 33 6.27 -0.59 4.15
N LEU A 34 7.44 -1.21 4.08
CA LEU A 34 8.26 -1.18 2.87
C LEU A 34 7.55 -1.84 1.69
N ALA A 35 6.90 -2.97 1.92
CA ALA A 35 6.14 -3.65 0.89
C ALA A 35 4.96 -2.79 0.41
N ARG A 36 4.28 -2.13 1.34
CA ARG A 36 3.18 -1.25 1.01
C ARG A 36 3.64 -0.07 0.15
N ARG A 37 4.75 0.56 0.52
CA ARG A 37 5.31 1.67 -0.24
C ARG A 37 5.76 1.24 -1.63
N SER A 38 6.36 0.07 -1.73
CA SER A 38 6.77 -0.49 -3.01
C SER A 38 5.58 -0.73 -3.93
N MET A 39 4.50 -1.27 -3.39
CA MET A 39 3.28 -1.51 -4.13
C MET A 39 2.67 -0.19 -4.62
N LEU A 40 2.66 0.83 -3.77
CA LEU A 40 2.16 2.14 -4.14
C LEU A 40 2.98 2.75 -5.28
N HIS A 41 4.28 2.64 -5.19
CA HIS A 41 5.18 3.14 -6.21
C HIS A 41 4.98 2.43 -7.55
N ASP A 42 4.88 1.10 -7.51
CA ASP A 42 4.67 0.30 -8.71
C ASP A 42 3.34 0.64 -9.37
N PHE A 43 2.29 0.79 -8.61
CA PHE A 43 0.98 1.14 -9.14
C PHE A 43 1.02 2.52 -9.79
N ALA A 44 1.63 3.49 -9.13
CA ALA A 44 1.75 4.84 -9.67
C ALA A 44 2.57 4.88 -10.96
N SER A 45 3.60 4.02 -11.06
CA SER A 45 4.47 3.97 -12.24
C SER A 45 3.81 3.27 -13.42
N THR A 46 3.01 2.22 -13.18
CA THR A 46 2.49 1.38 -14.23
C THR A 46 1.07 1.71 -14.66
N SER A 47 0.33 2.40 -13.82
CA SER A 47 -1.09 2.72 -14.05
C SER A 47 -1.30 4.22 -14.02
N ALA A 48 -0.58 4.96 -14.85
CA ALA A 48 -0.63 6.41 -14.78
C ALA A 48 -1.48 7.05 -15.89
N PRO A 49 -2.76 6.71 -16.08
CA PRO A 49 -3.68 7.64 -16.70
C PRO A 49 -3.76 8.87 -15.79
N GLU A 50 -4.06 10.01 -16.37
CA GLU A 50 -4.08 11.26 -15.62
C GLU A 50 -5.03 11.22 -14.42
N ASP A 51 -6.11 10.48 -14.52
CA ASP A 51 -7.07 10.35 -13.43
C ASP A 51 -6.44 9.71 -12.19
N ASP A 52 -5.63 8.69 -12.40
CA ASP A 52 -4.93 8.03 -11.30
C ASP A 52 -3.85 8.92 -10.72
N LYS A 53 -3.27 9.77 -11.55
CA LYS A 53 -2.29 10.74 -11.08
C LYS A 53 -2.93 11.71 -10.09
N HIS A 54 -4.13 12.18 -10.36
CA HIS A 54 -4.88 13.03 -9.43
C HIS A 54 -5.18 12.30 -8.13
N PHE A 55 -5.45 11.02 -8.19
CA PHE A 55 -5.70 10.22 -7.01
C PHE A 55 -4.52 10.27 -6.04
N PHE A 56 -3.31 10.24 -6.55
CA PHE A 56 -2.11 10.26 -5.72
C PHE A 56 -1.67 11.66 -5.31
N GLU A 57 -2.06 12.65 -6.05
CA GLU A 57 -1.73 14.04 -5.75
C GLU A 57 -2.65 14.65 -4.70
N ALA A 58 -3.85 14.12 -4.60
CA ALA A 58 -4.81 14.58 -3.61
C ALA A 58 -4.47 14.03 -2.23
#